data_a648a0c0ee3fb6b6d0a4a6c4e14d9077
#
_entry.id   a648a0c0ee3fb6b6d0a4a6c4e14d9077
#
_cell.length_a   1.000
_cell.length_b   1.000
_cell.length_c   1.000
_cell.angle_alpha   90.00
_cell.angle_beta   90.00
_cell.angle_gamma   90.00
#
_symmetry.space_group_name_H-M   'P 1'
#
loop_
_entity.id
_entity.type
_entity.pdbx_description
1 polymer ?
#
loop_
_entity_poly.entity_id
_entity_poly.type
_entity_poly.pdbx_seq_one_letter_code
_entity_poly.pdbx_strand_id
1 'polypeptide(L)'
;MNLQDMKQRRSVRTFDGKGLDPEMLAAMREFLADVPNPFGIEVTFDVLDAEEHGLTSKVISGADYYVCAKVARKSRAELAFGYSFEKFMLQAHSLGLGAVCLAGTLDRPAFERAMNVGEGEFMPCVSPLGRPARKRSLREKAMRVAVKADTRHAFEKLFFTGDFAHPLSESEAGMWSIPLEAVRCAPSARNAQPWRLVVDGDQVHFFEARSKGFEREATGDVQKIDLGIAACHFDIAAAEAGIAGGFLES
;
A
#
# COMPACT_ATOMS: atom_id res chain seq x y z
N MET A 1 11.77 -1.28 10.65
CA MET A 1 11.46 -1.30 9.20
C MET A 1 12.20 -0.14 8.57
N ASN A 2 12.89 -0.35 7.47
CA ASN A 2 13.81 0.63 6.90
C ASN A 2 13.66 0.70 5.36
N LEU A 3 14.37 1.65 4.72
CA LEU A 3 14.36 1.82 3.27
C LEU A 3 14.73 0.52 2.51
N GLN A 4 15.63 -0.30 3.05
CA GLN A 4 16.03 -1.55 2.41
C GLN A 4 14.88 -2.57 2.41
N ASP A 5 14.10 -2.65 3.49
CA ASP A 5 12.91 -3.50 3.55
C ASP A 5 11.87 -3.06 2.50
N MET A 6 11.64 -1.75 2.36
CA MET A 6 10.76 -1.20 1.36
C MET A 6 11.20 -1.54 -0.06
N LYS A 7 12.51 -1.45 -0.36
CA LYS A 7 13.09 -1.83 -1.66
C LYS A 7 12.97 -3.33 -1.95
N GLN A 8 13.00 -4.17 -0.94
CA GLN A 8 12.87 -5.62 -1.08
C GLN A 8 11.43 -6.12 -1.16
N ARG A 9 10.48 -5.39 -0.54
CA ARG A 9 9.07 -5.74 -0.57
C ARG A 9 8.54 -5.80 -2.03
N ARG A 10 7.80 -6.81 -2.34
CA ARG A 10 7.17 -6.98 -3.66
C ARG A 10 5.78 -7.62 -3.55
N SER A 11 4.93 -7.32 -4.50
CA SER A 11 3.63 -7.97 -4.63
C SER A 11 3.77 -9.48 -4.87
N VAL A 12 3.14 -10.29 -4.02
CA VAL A 12 3.13 -11.75 -4.09
C VAL A 12 1.73 -12.23 -4.46
N ARG A 13 1.64 -13.10 -5.48
CA ARG A 13 0.38 -13.65 -5.96
C ARG A 13 0.36 -15.17 -5.99
N THR A 14 1.52 -15.81 -5.73
CA THR A 14 1.67 -17.25 -5.68
C THR A 14 2.21 -17.65 -4.31
N PHE A 15 1.43 -18.39 -3.55
CA PHE A 15 1.71 -18.81 -2.19
C PHE A 15 1.96 -20.32 -2.15
N ASP A 16 2.54 -20.83 -1.06
CA ASP A 16 2.95 -22.25 -0.96
C ASP A 16 1.82 -23.21 -0.51
N GLY A 17 0.67 -22.65 -0.09
CA GLY A 17 -0.52 -23.42 0.30
C GLY A 17 -0.37 -24.23 1.58
N LYS A 18 0.55 -23.84 2.48
CA LYS A 18 0.83 -24.59 3.71
C LYS A 18 0.19 -24.00 4.97
N GLY A 19 -0.63 -22.97 4.79
CA GLY A 19 -1.20 -22.22 5.91
C GLY A 19 -0.16 -21.33 6.60
N LEU A 20 -0.59 -20.70 7.67
CA LEU A 20 0.25 -19.92 8.56
C LEU A 20 0.31 -20.59 9.93
N ASP A 21 1.45 -20.51 10.59
CA ASP A 21 1.56 -20.94 11.98
C ASP A 21 0.60 -20.12 12.84
N PRO A 22 -0.09 -20.75 13.83
CA PRO A 22 -1.04 -20.05 14.69
C PRO A 22 -0.45 -18.83 15.39
N GLU A 23 0.82 -18.90 15.81
CA GLU A 23 1.54 -17.77 16.44
C GLU A 23 1.72 -16.60 15.47
N MET A 24 2.08 -16.88 14.21
CA MET A 24 2.24 -15.86 13.18
C MET A 24 0.90 -15.20 12.82
N LEU A 25 -0.18 -16.00 12.76
CA LEU A 25 -1.52 -15.50 12.51
C LEU A 25 -2.00 -14.61 13.69
N ALA A 26 -1.73 -15.04 14.93
CA ALA A 26 -2.05 -14.28 16.12
C ALA A 26 -1.28 -12.94 16.16
N ALA A 27 0.02 -12.95 15.89
CA ALA A 27 0.83 -11.74 15.82
C ALA A 27 0.34 -10.76 14.74
N MET A 28 -0.10 -11.27 13.59
CA MET A 28 -0.68 -10.41 12.55
C MET A 28 -2.02 -9.81 13.00
N ARG A 29 -2.90 -10.60 13.62
CA ARG A 29 -4.18 -10.10 14.17
C ARG A 29 -3.97 -9.04 15.25
N GLU A 30 -3.01 -9.26 16.15
CA GLU A 30 -2.62 -8.30 17.18
C GLU A 30 -2.14 -6.98 16.56
N PHE A 31 -1.24 -7.04 15.58
CA PHE A 31 -0.79 -5.86 14.85
C PHE A 31 -1.94 -5.11 14.15
N LEU A 32 -2.87 -5.84 13.55
CA LEU A 32 -3.99 -5.27 12.79
C LEU A 32 -5.11 -4.71 13.68
N ALA A 33 -5.12 -5.03 14.97
CA ALA A 33 -6.10 -4.49 15.93
C ALA A 33 -5.94 -2.97 16.14
N ASP A 34 -4.72 -2.43 15.93
CA ASP A 34 -4.47 -0.99 16.02
C ASP A 34 -3.38 -0.59 15.00
N VAL A 35 -3.80 -0.07 13.84
CA VAL A 35 -2.93 0.43 12.79
C VAL A 35 -3.18 1.93 12.58
N PRO A 36 -2.59 2.78 13.42
CA PRO A 36 -2.83 4.21 13.39
C PRO A 36 -2.26 4.86 12.12
N ASN A 37 -2.91 5.95 11.71
CA ASN A 37 -2.48 6.80 10.60
C ASN A 37 -2.58 8.29 10.98
N PRO A 38 -1.85 9.17 10.29
CA PRO A 38 -1.79 10.60 10.64
C PRO A 38 -3.08 11.38 10.30
N PHE A 39 -4.03 10.74 9.62
CA PHE A 39 -5.29 11.39 9.22
C PHE A 39 -6.40 11.26 10.28
N GLY A 40 -6.16 10.54 11.39
CA GLY A 40 -7.14 10.34 12.46
C GLY A 40 -8.41 9.61 12.00
N ILE A 41 -8.31 8.79 10.95
CA ILE A 41 -9.42 8.01 10.38
C ILE A 41 -9.18 6.54 10.67
N GLU A 42 -10.09 5.93 11.41
CA GLU A 42 -10.04 4.50 11.69
C GLU A 42 -10.16 3.67 10.40
N VAL A 43 -9.26 2.72 10.23
CA VAL A 43 -9.28 1.70 9.20
C VAL A 43 -9.44 0.36 9.91
N THR A 44 -10.59 -0.26 9.76
CA THR A 44 -10.91 -1.54 10.43
C THR A 44 -10.38 -2.70 9.60
N PHE A 45 -9.53 -3.52 10.18
CA PHE A 45 -8.94 -4.72 9.56
C PHE A 45 -9.54 -6.00 10.09
N ASP A 46 -9.51 -7.06 9.26
CA ASP A 46 -9.71 -8.44 9.69
C ASP A 46 -8.88 -9.41 8.85
N VAL A 47 -8.54 -10.56 9.44
CA VAL A 47 -7.85 -11.66 8.79
C VAL A 47 -8.82 -12.83 8.63
N LEU A 48 -9.31 -13.00 7.41
CA LEU A 48 -10.35 -13.96 7.07
C LEU A 48 -9.75 -15.21 6.45
N ASP A 49 -10.25 -16.38 6.87
CA ASP A 49 -9.95 -17.67 6.24
C ASP A 49 -10.66 -17.75 4.89
N ALA A 50 -9.91 -18.12 3.84
CA ALA A 50 -10.42 -18.12 2.47
C ALA A 50 -11.47 -19.21 2.23
N GLU A 51 -11.29 -20.39 2.82
CA GLU A 51 -12.19 -21.55 2.68
C GLU A 51 -13.48 -21.32 3.46
N GLU A 52 -13.36 -20.90 4.74
CA GLU A 52 -14.50 -20.62 5.61
C GLU A 52 -15.48 -19.60 5.01
N HIS A 53 -14.94 -18.55 4.39
CA HIS A 53 -15.75 -17.45 3.84
C HIS A 53 -15.97 -17.54 2.32
N GLY A 54 -15.44 -18.58 1.64
CA GLY A 54 -15.56 -18.74 0.19
C GLY A 54 -14.87 -17.63 -0.62
N LEU A 55 -13.74 -17.09 -0.11
CA LEU A 55 -13.06 -15.95 -0.69
C LEU A 55 -12.12 -16.37 -1.83
N THR A 56 -12.27 -15.76 -2.99
CA THR A 56 -11.47 -16.11 -4.16
C THR A 56 -10.98 -14.89 -4.93
N SER A 57 -9.84 -15.06 -5.60
CA SER A 57 -9.33 -14.13 -6.59
C SER A 57 -8.73 -14.88 -7.78
N LYS A 58 -9.10 -14.46 -9.00
CA LYS A 58 -8.64 -15.10 -10.25
C LYS A 58 -7.13 -14.99 -10.49
N VAL A 59 -6.44 -14.15 -9.72
CA VAL A 59 -5.00 -13.86 -9.90
C VAL A 59 -4.14 -14.36 -8.75
N ILE A 60 -4.75 -15.00 -7.74
CA ILE A 60 -4.08 -15.53 -6.56
C ILE A 60 -4.12 -17.05 -6.61
N SER A 61 -3.08 -17.71 -6.13
CA SER A 61 -3.04 -19.16 -5.94
C SER A 61 -2.30 -19.50 -4.65
N GLY A 62 -2.87 -20.44 -3.87
CA GLY A 62 -2.29 -21.01 -2.67
C GLY A 62 -2.30 -20.09 -1.44
N ALA A 63 -3.12 -19.05 -1.41
CA ALA A 63 -3.33 -18.25 -0.21
C ALA A 63 -4.51 -18.80 0.59
N ASP A 64 -4.29 -19.08 1.87
CA ASP A 64 -5.30 -19.60 2.77
C ASP A 64 -6.02 -18.48 3.55
N TYR A 65 -5.42 -17.30 3.62
CA TYR A 65 -5.96 -16.13 4.32
C TYR A 65 -6.00 -14.90 3.45
N TYR A 66 -6.95 -14.02 3.76
CA TYR A 66 -7.01 -12.65 3.24
C TYR A 66 -7.07 -11.64 4.36
N VAL A 67 -6.26 -10.60 4.27
CA VAL A 67 -6.41 -9.39 5.07
C VAL A 67 -7.35 -8.46 4.31
N CYS A 68 -8.46 -8.16 4.95
CA CYS A 68 -9.48 -7.26 4.45
C CYS A 68 -9.49 -6.01 5.32
N ALA A 69 -9.80 -4.87 4.73
CA ALA A 69 -9.91 -3.63 5.49
C ALA A 69 -11.02 -2.75 4.92
N LYS A 70 -11.76 -2.08 5.81
CA LYS A 70 -12.83 -1.15 5.46
C LYS A 70 -12.64 0.19 6.15
N VAL A 71 -13.23 1.23 5.59
CA VAL A 71 -13.14 2.59 6.10
C VAL A 71 -14.44 3.34 5.82
N ALA A 72 -14.81 4.27 6.71
CA ALA A 72 -15.96 5.14 6.51
C ALA A 72 -15.76 6.10 5.33
N ARG A 73 -16.82 6.35 4.55
CA ARG A 73 -16.81 7.31 3.43
C ARG A 73 -16.78 8.74 3.97
N LYS A 74 -15.61 9.32 4.01
CA LYS A 74 -15.38 10.73 4.40
C LYS A 74 -14.14 11.29 3.70
N SER A 75 -13.94 12.59 3.81
CA SER A 75 -12.74 13.24 3.27
C SER A 75 -11.47 12.54 3.77
N ARG A 76 -10.50 12.31 2.90
CA ARG A 76 -9.20 11.65 3.16
C ARG A 76 -9.29 10.16 3.54
N ALA A 77 -10.44 9.51 3.42
CA ALA A 77 -10.58 8.09 3.75
C ALA A 77 -9.63 7.20 2.93
N GLU A 78 -9.46 7.50 1.64
CA GLU A 78 -8.55 6.78 0.77
C GLU A 78 -7.08 6.96 1.18
N LEU A 79 -6.68 8.16 1.60
CA LEU A 79 -5.32 8.43 2.12
C LEU A 79 -5.05 7.62 3.38
N ALA A 80 -5.97 7.67 4.35
CA ALA A 80 -5.88 6.93 5.60
C ALA A 80 -5.81 5.42 5.35
N PHE A 81 -6.69 4.93 4.47
CA PHE A 81 -6.70 3.53 4.06
C PHE A 81 -5.36 3.12 3.46
N GLY A 82 -4.85 3.86 2.48
CA GLY A 82 -3.59 3.57 1.81
C GLY A 82 -2.41 3.53 2.77
N TYR A 83 -2.35 4.48 3.70
CA TYR A 83 -1.32 4.55 4.72
C TYR A 83 -1.35 3.34 5.67
N SER A 84 -2.50 3.04 6.27
CA SER A 84 -2.65 1.91 7.20
C SER A 84 -2.47 0.56 6.49
N PHE A 85 -2.97 0.44 5.25
CA PHE A 85 -2.84 -0.79 4.47
C PHE A 85 -1.38 -1.08 4.07
N GLU A 86 -0.58 -0.04 3.76
CA GLU A 86 0.85 -0.22 3.50
C GLU A 86 1.61 -0.59 4.76
N LYS A 87 1.29 -0.02 5.93
CA LYS A 87 1.85 -0.49 7.22
C LYS A 87 1.66 -2.00 7.39
N PHE A 88 0.45 -2.49 7.11
CA PHE A 88 0.18 -3.93 7.11
C PHE A 88 1.07 -4.68 6.12
N MET A 89 1.15 -4.23 4.85
CA MET A 89 1.94 -4.93 3.83
C MET A 89 3.44 -4.97 4.16
N LEU A 90 3.96 -3.92 4.77
CA LEU A 90 5.33 -3.86 5.24
C LEU A 90 5.54 -4.77 6.46
N GLN A 91 4.58 -4.83 7.40
CA GLN A 91 4.62 -5.77 8.52
C GLN A 91 4.58 -7.23 8.06
N ALA A 92 3.71 -7.56 7.10
CA ALA A 92 3.70 -8.88 6.49
C ALA A 92 5.07 -9.25 5.89
N HIS A 93 5.70 -8.30 5.18
CA HIS A 93 7.04 -8.50 4.62
C HIS A 93 8.10 -8.75 5.69
N SER A 94 8.11 -8.01 6.80
CA SER A 94 9.06 -8.20 7.91
C SER A 94 8.95 -9.58 8.57
N LEU A 95 7.76 -10.17 8.53
CA LEU A 95 7.48 -11.54 8.99
C LEU A 95 7.77 -12.62 7.91
N GLY A 96 8.32 -12.24 6.76
CA GLY A 96 8.58 -13.16 5.64
C GLY A 96 7.32 -13.58 4.88
N LEU A 97 6.18 -12.90 5.10
CA LEU A 97 4.92 -13.15 4.43
C LEU A 97 4.79 -12.35 3.14
N GLY A 98 4.01 -12.88 2.22
CA GLY A 98 3.63 -12.23 0.97
C GLY A 98 2.28 -11.54 1.09
N ALA A 99 2.17 -10.37 0.44
CA ALA A 99 0.95 -9.58 0.33
C ALA A 99 0.88 -8.87 -1.03
N VAL A 100 -0.31 -8.45 -1.44
CA VAL A 100 -0.54 -7.58 -2.61
C VAL A 100 -1.90 -6.91 -2.51
N CYS A 101 -1.98 -5.62 -2.76
CA CYS A 101 -3.25 -4.91 -2.85
C CYS A 101 -4.05 -5.36 -4.09
N LEU A 102 -5.28 -5.83 -3.88
CA LEU A 102 -6.23 -6.27 -4.89
C LEU A 102 -7.50 -5.42 -4.83
N ALA A 103 -7.71 -4.55 -5.81
CA ALA A 103 -8.90 -3.71 -5.90
C ALA A 103 -9.95 -4.23 -6.89
N GLY A 104 -9.52 -4.88 -7.98
CA GLY A 104 -10.41 -5.22 -9.10
C GLY A 104 -10.45 -6.69 -9.52
N THR A 105 -9.68 -7.58 -8.90
CA THR A 105 -9.54 -8.98 -9.33
C THR A 105 -10.03 -9.98 -8.29
N LEU A 106 -11.07 -9.63 -7.54
CA LEU A 106 -11.66 -10.41 -6.44
C LEU A 106 -13.18 -10.55 -6.65
N ASP A 107 -13.79 -11.54 -6.01
CA ASP A 107 -15.25 -11.61 -5.84
C ASP A 107 -15.68 -10.61 -4.76
N ARG A 108 -15.78 -9.33 -5.13
CA ARG A 108 -16.04 -8.22 -4.21
C ARG A 108 -17.25 -8.45 -3.29
N PRO A 109 -18.43 -8.91 -3.78
CA PRO A 109 -19.57 -9.15 -2.91
C PRO A 109 -19.31 -10.19 -1.81
N ALA A 110 -18.50 -11.21 -2.06
CA ALA A 110 -18.15 -12.20 -1.02
C ALA A 110 -17.29 -11.57 0.07
N PHE A 111 -16.28 -10.78 -0.32
CA PHE A 111 -15.41 -10.08 0.63
C PHE A 111 -16.16 -9.02 1.44
N GLU A 112 -17.03 -8.22 0.81
CA GLU A 112 -17.84 -7.19 1.50
C GLU A 112 -18.80 -7.81 2.51
N ARG A 113 -19.43 -8.96 2.19
CA ARG A 113 -20.26 -9.70 3.17
C ARG A 113 -19.42 -10.22 4.34
N ALA A 114 -18.27 -10.83 4.07
CA ALA A 114 -17.41 -11.38 5.12
C ALA A 114 -16.88 -10.28 6.07
N MET A 115 -16.62 -9.08 5.54
CA MET A 115 -16.20 -7.90 6.32
C MET A 115 -17.36 -7.14 6.97
N ASN A 116 -18.62 -7.55 6.74
CA ASN A 116 -19.79 -6.79 7.18
C ASN A 116 -19.67 -5.29 6.83
N VAL A 117 -19.37 -4.99 5.55
CA VAL A 117 -19.28 -3.60 5.10
C VAL A 117 -20.64 -2.93 5.20
N GLY A 118 -20.75 -1.92 6.07
CA GLY A 118 -21.99 -1.22 6.36
C GLY A 118 -22.31 -0.09 5.38
N GLU A 119 -23.51 0.46 5.52
CA GLU A 119 -23.89 1.69 4.82
C GLU A 119 -22.94 2.84 5.23
N GLY A 120 -22.41 3.57 4.28
CA GLY A 120 -21.44 4.64 4.56
C GLY A 120 -19.99 4.18 4.73
N GLU A 121 -19.72 2.88 4.60
CA GLU A 121 -18.36 2.32 4.53
C GLU A 121 -18.03 1.88 3.09
N PHE A 122 -16.75 1.61 2.86
CA PHE A 122 -16.28 0.91 1.66
C PHE A 122 -14.99 0.16 1.94
N MET A 123 -14.72 -0.83 1.10
CA MET A 123 -13.54 -1.68 1.17
C MET A 123 -12.73 -1.48 -0.13
N PRO A 124 -11.75 -0.56 -0.14
CA PRO A 124 -10.98 -0.22 -1.35
C PRO A 124 -10.27 -1.41 -1.97
N CYS A 125 -9.52 -2.15 -1.18
CA CYS A 125 -8.83 -3.36 -1.60
C CYS A 125 -8.72 -4.38 -0.47
N VAL A 126 -8.30 -5.58 -0.83
CA VAL A 126 -7.95 -6.68 0.07
C VAL A 126 -6.55 -7.18 -0.27
N SER A 127 -5.94 -7.97 0.59
CA SER A 127 -4.68 -8.65 0.29
C SER A 127 -4.75 -10.13 0.67
N PRO A 128 -4.31 -11.05 -0.20
CA PRO A 128 -3.96 -12.38 0.27
C PRO A 128 -2.80 -12.27 1.27
N LEU A 129 -2.75 -13.20 2.20
CA LEU A 129 -1.69 -13.33 3.19
C LEU A 129 -1.23 -14.79 3.25
N GLY A 130 0.09 -15.00 3.20
CA GLY A 130 0.65 -16.36 3.25
C GLY A 130 2.15 -16.36 2.98
N ARG A 131 2.73 -17.55 3.01
CA ARG A 131 4.14 -17.74 2.65
C ARG A 131 4.31 -17.72 1.14
N PRO A 132 5.23 -16.89 0.59
CA PRO A 132 5.50 -16.86 -0.83
C PRO A 132 5.97 -18.23 -1.33
N ALA A 133 5.44 -18.71 -2.46
CA ALA A 133 5.96 -19.90 -3.11
C ALA A 133 7.41 -19.67 -3.60
N ARG A 134 8.22 -20.73 -3.59
CA ARG A 134 9.61 -20.68 -4.09
C ARG A 134 9.70 -20.25 -5.56
N LYS A 135 8.69 -20.58 -6.36
CA LYS A 135 8.61 -20.22 -7.80
C LYS A 135 7.31 -19.46 -8.07
N ARG A 136 7.43 -18.32 -8.74
CA ARG A 136 6.28 -17.56 -9.22
C ARG A 136 5.56 -18.29 -10.35
N SER A 137 4.23 -18.22 -10.37
CA SER A 137 3.43 -18.70 -11.49
C SER A 137 3.75 -17.93 -12.79
N LEU A 138 3.48 -18.53 -13.94
CA LEU A 138 3.62 -17.87 -15.25
C LEU A 138 2.73 -16.62 -15.34
N ARG A 139 1.52 -16.71 -14.76
CA ARG A 139 0.57 -15.58 -14.69
C ARG A 139 1.15 -14.41 -13.90
N GLU A 140 1.73 -14.65 -12.72
CA GLU A 140 2.37 -13.61 -11.93
C GLU A 140 3.51 -12.93 -12.70
N LYS A 141 4.36 -13.73 -13.35
CA LYS A 141 5.46 -13.21 -14.19
C LYS A 141 4.92 -12.30 -15.31
N ALA A 142 3.89 -12.76 -16.04
CA ALA A 142 3.28 -11.99 -17.12
C ALA A 142 2.66 -10.67 -16.60
N MET A 143 1.95 -10.70 -15.46
CA MET A 143 1.39 -9.49 -14.86
C MET A 143 2.47 -8.48 -14.46
N ARG A 144 3.58 -8.93 -13.86
CA ARG A 144 4.69 -8.04 -13.48
C ARG A 144 5.30 -7.32 -14.67
N VAL A 145 5.50 -8.06 -15.79
CA VAL A 145 5.99 -7.47 -17.05
C VAL A 145 4.98 -6.46 -17.59
N ALA A 146 3.70 -6.80 -17.64
CA ALA A 146 2.65 -5.94 -18.20
C ALA A 146 2.53 -4.59 -17.48
N VAL A 147 2.70 -4.56 -16.14
CA VAL A 147 2.66 -3.32 -15.35
C VAL A 147 4.04 -2.70 -15.13
N LYS A 148 5.09 -3.24 -15.74
CA LYS A 148 6.49 -2.77 -15.52
C LYS A 148 6.84 -2.67 -14.03
N ALA A 149 6.49 -3.71 -13.24
CA ALA A 149 6.49 -3.68 -11.78
C ALA A 149 7.85 -3.34 -11.15
N ASP A 150 8.95 -3.58 -11.87
CA ASP A 150 10.31 -3.37 -11.39
C ASP A 150 10.91 -2.03 -11.87
N THR A 151 10.12 -1.17 -12.54
CA THR A 151 10.56 0.16 -12.96
C THR A 151 10.02 1.26 -12.04
N ARG A 152 10.75 2.36 -11.97
CA ARG A 152 10.32 3.58 -11.29
C ARG A 152 10.59 4.78 -12.20
N HIS A 153 9.80 5.83 -12.05
CA HIS A 153 10.11 7.11 -12.68
C HIS A 153 11.45 7.64 -12.19
N ALA A 154 12.12 8.44 -13.01
CA ALA A 154 13.31 9.18 -12.60
C ALA A 154 12.95 10.11 -11.43
N PHE A 155 13.91 10.37 -10.55
CA PHE A 155 13.73 11.15 -9.34
C PHE A 155 13.17 12.55 -9.68
N GLU A 156 13.74 13.19 -10.67
CA GLU A 156 13.40 14.55 -11.14
C GLU A 156 12.00 14.64 -11.79
N LYS A 157 11.36 13.50 -12.10
CA LYS A 157 9.96 13.46 -12.57
C LYS A 157 8.95 13.44 -11.44
N LEU A 158 9.38 13.07 -10.25
CA LEU A 158 8.53 12.88 -9.09
C LEU A 158 8.69 14.00 -8.08
N PHE A 159 9.89 14.58 -7.97
CA PHE A 159 10.27 15.49 -6.91
C PHE A 159 10.77 16.83 -7.44
N PHE A 160 10.41 17.90 -6.74
CA PHE A 160 10.63 19.28 -7.14
C PHE A 160 11.04 20.11 -5.92
N THR A 161 11.66 21.27 -6.15
CA THR A 161 12.01 22.24 -5.10
C THR A 161 11.30 23.56 -5.34
N GLY A 162 10.64 24.12 -4.32
CA GLY A 162 9.89 25.36 -4.38
C GLY A 162 8.60 25.28 -5.20
N ASP A 163 8.70 24.85 -6.46
CA ASP A 163 7.55 24.67 -7.36
C ASP A 163 7.81 23.59 -8.43
N PHE A 164 6.81 23.32 -9.27
CA PHE A 164 6.91 22.31 -10.34
C PHE A 164 7.81 22.68 -11.53
N ALA A 165 8.31 23.91 -11.61
CA ALA A 165 9.24 24.31 -12.66
C ALA A 165 10.68 23.89 -12.36
N HIS A 166 10.97 23.52 -11.11
CA HIS A 166 12.32 23.20 -10.63
C HIS A 166 12.43 21.73 -10.19
N PRO A 167 12.70 20.79 -11.11
CA PRO A 167 12.95 19.40 -10.76
C PRO A 167 14.10 19.27 -9.77
N LEU A 168 13.92 18.44 -8.74
CA LEU A 168 14.92 18.17 -7.70
C LEU A 168 15.72 16.92 -8.08
N SER A 169 17.04 17.03 -8.11
CA SER A 169 17.92 15.87 -8.27
C SER A 169 18.15 15.15 -6.93
N GLU A 170 18.46 13.85 -6.99
CA GLU A 170 18.75 13.06 -5.79
C GLU A 170 19.93 13.65 -4.97
N SER A 171 20.95 14.19 -5.64
CA SER A 171 22.11 14.80 -5.00
C SER A 171 21.79 16.14 -4.29
N GLU A 172 20.75 16.84 -4.70
CA GLU A 172 20.31 18.12 -4.13
C GLU A 172 19.24 17.94 -3.05
N ALA A 173 18.70 16.74 -2.89
CA ALA A 173 17.61 16.47 -1.97
C ALA A 173 17.98 16.59 -0.48
N GLY A 174 19.28 16.64 -0.15
CA GLY A 174 19.77 16.87 1.21
C GLY A 174 19.18 15.85 2.21
N MET A 175 18.63 16.36 3.31
CA MET A 175 18.01 15.52 4.35
C MET A 175 16.81 14.73 3.85
N TRP A 176 16.15 15.17 2.79
CA TRP A 176 14.98 14.53 2.21
C TRP A 176 15.31 13.37 1.25
N SER A 177 16.60 13.12 0.93
CA SER A 177 17.01 12.09 -0.03
C SER A 177 16.45 10.71 0.33
N ILE A 178 16.58 10.27 1.60
CA ILE A 178 16.08 8.96 2.06
C ILE A 178 14.54 8.89 2.04
N PRO A 179 13.78 9.85 2.61
CA PRO A 179 12.33 9.85 2.52
C PRO A 179 11.78 9.89 1.09
N LEU A 180 12.35 10.71 0.22
CA LEU A 180 11.93 10.80 -1.18
C LEU A 180 12.23 9.51 -1.96
N GLU A 181 13.38 8.88 -1.73
CA GLU A 181 13.68 7.58 -2.34
C GLU A 181 12.73 6.47 -1.83
N ALA A 182 12.31 6.52 -0.57
CA ALA A 182 11.29 5.61 -0.03
C ALA A 182 9.95 5.79 -0.77
N VAL A 183 9.51 7.02 -0.99
CA VAL A 183 8.33 7.33 -1.82
C VAL A 183 8.50 6.79 -3.23
N ARG A 184 9.66 6.99 -3.88
CA ARG A 184 9.94 6.49 -5.22
C ARG A 184 9.82 4.96 -5.31
N CYS A 185 10.16 4.25 -4.24
CA CYS A 185 10.05 2.78 -4.16
C CYS A 185 8.63 2.29 -3.87
N ALA A 186 7.72 3.15 -3.40
CA ALA A 186 6.36 2.79 -3.03
C ALA A 186 5.62 2.06 -4.17
N PRO A 187 4.75 1.09 -3.86
CA PRO A 187 3.89 0.48 -4.87
C PRO A 187 2.72 1.38 -5.22
N SER A 188 2.20 1.21 -6.43
CA SER A 188 0.97 1.89 -6.86
C SER A 188 0.15 1.03 -7.82
N ALA A 189 -1.12 1.32 -7.94
CA ALA A 189 -2.01 0.67 -8.88
C ALA A 189 -1.46 0.81 -10.30
N ARG A 190 -1.32 -0.34 -10.99
CA ARG A 190 -0.71 -0.44 -12.34
C ARG A 190 0.68 0.20 -12.45
N ASN A 191 1.38 0.41 -11.34
CA ASN A 191 2.67 1.13 -11.27
C ASN A 191 2.59 2.58 -11.79
N ALA A 192 1.46 3.24 -11.59
CA ALA A 192 1.18 4.58 -12.11
C ALA A 192 2.02 5.68 -11.44
N GLN A 193 2.44 5.48 -10.19
CA GLN A 193 3.23 6.42 -9.40
C GLN A 193 2.63 7.84 -9.43
N PRO A 194 1.38 8.02 -8.92
CA PRO A 194 0.59 9.23 -9.13
C PRO A 194 0.97 10.39 -8.20
N TRP A 195 2.06 10.31 -7.52
CA TRP A 195 2.55 11.34 -6.61
C TRP A 195 3.52 12.30 -7.27
N ARG A 196 3.45 13.56 -6.86
CA ARG A 196 4.47 14.59 -7.09
C ARG A 196 4.69 15.29 -5.75
N LEU A 197 5.93 15.47 -5.38
CA LEU A 197 6.30 16.12 -4.13
C LEU A 197 7.10 17.38 -4.41
N VAL A 198 6.73 18.46 -3.72
CA VAL A 198 7.48 19.72 -3.75
C VAL A 198 8.10 19.92 -2.37
N VAL A 199 9.41 20.03 -2.34
CA VAL A 199 10.19 20.37 -1.15
C VAL A 199 10.31 21.88 -1.07
N ASP A 200 9.85 22.46 0.03
CA ASP A 200 9.96 23.88 0.33
C ASP A 200 10.52 24.06 1.75
N GLY A 201 11.84 24.24 1.83
CA GLY A 201 12.56 24.32 3.09
C GLY A 201 12.42 23.03 3.92
N ASP A 202 11.77 23.15 5.07
CA ASP A 202 11.50 22.07 6.02
C ASP A 202 10.14 21.39 5.80
N GLN A 203 9.44 21.74 4.74
CA GLN A 203 8.14 21.17 4.39
C GLN A 203 8.21 20.37 3.09
N VAL A 204 7.37 19.32 3.00
CA VAL A 204 7.21 18.53 1.79
C VAL A 204 5.72 18.40 1.47
N HIS A 205 5.33 18.96 0.34
CA HIS A 205 3.95 18.99 -0.12
C HIS A 205 3.68 17.84 -1.08
N PHE A 206 2.61 17.07 -0.81
CA PHE A 206 2.18 15.94 -1.65
C PHE A 206 1.06 16.37 -2.60
N PHE A 207 1.23 16.09 -3.87
CA PHE A 207 0.25 16.38 -4.92
C PHE A 207 -0.09 15.13 -5.72
N GLU A 208 -1.34 15.03 -6.16
CA GLU A 208 -1.83 13.96 -7.03
C GLU A 208 -1.64 14.34 -8.51
N ALA A 209 -0.87 13.53 -9.25
CA ALA A 209 -0.84 13.56 -10.71
C ALA A 209 -2.00 12.71 -11.25
N ARG A 210 -3.21 13.26 -11.24
CA ARG A 210 -4.46 12.56 -11.50
C ARG A 210 -4.54 12.01 -12.92
N SER A 211 -4.98 10.76 -13.04
CA SER A 211 -5.25 10.07 -14.31
C SER A 211 -6.67 9.51 -14.33
N LYS A 212 -7.27 9.37 -15.52
CA LYS A 212 -8.60 8.78 -15.68
C LYS A 212 -8.61 7.27 -15.43
N GLY A 213 -9.73 6.75 -14.91
CA GLY A 213 -10.00 5.31 -14.79
C GLY A 213 -9.48 4.66 -13.50
N PHE A 214 -9.15 5.44 -12.49
CA PHE A 214 -8.72 4.98 -11.17
C PHE A 214 -9.78 5.21 -10.06
N GLU A 215 -10.86 5.90 -10.36
CA GLU A 215 -11.95 6.16 -9.42
C GLU A 215 -13.17 5.30 -9.73
N ARG A 216 -13.73 4.64 -8.73
CA ARG A 216 -14.95 3.84 -8.78
C ARG A 216 -15.70 3.93 -7.46
N GLU A 217 -17.01 3.82 -7.49
CA GLU A 217 -17.85 3.84 -6.28
C GLU A 217 -17.41 2.80 -5.24
N ALA A 218 -17.15 1.57 -5.67
CA ALA A 218 -16.78 0.47 -4.78
C ALA A 218 -15.36 0.57 -4.19
N THR A 219 -14.44 1.29 -4.82
CA THR A 219 -13.04 1.36 -4.39
C THR A 219 -12.61 2.75 -3.94
N GLY A 220 -13.44 3.77 -4.17
CA GLY A 220 -13.01 5.15 -4.10
C GLY A 220 -11.97 5.48 -5.16
N ASP A 221 -11.21 6.53 -4.93
CA ASP A 221 -10.09 6.95 -5.79
C ASP A 221 -8.80 6.18 -5.41
N VAL A 222 -8.45 5.22 -6.25
CA VAL A 222 -7.28 4.36 -6.02
C VAL A 222 -5.96 5.15 -6.08
N GLN A 223 -5.90 6.28 -6.79
CA GLN A 223 -4.70 7.14 -6.80
C GLN A 223 -4.49 7.85 -5.46
N LYS A 224 -5.56 8.20 -4.75
CA LYS A 224 -5.45 8.72 -3.37
C LYS A 224 -5.00 7.63 -2.39
N ILE A 225 -5.40 6.37 -2.61
CA ILE A 225 -4.84 5.24 -1.85
C ILE A 225 -3.34 5.13 -2.09
N ASP A 226 -2.90 5.24 -3.36
CA ASP A 226 -1.48 5.23 -3.71
C ASP A 226 -0.71 6.39 -3.05
N LEU A 227 -1.33 7.59 -2.91
CA LEU A 227 -0.74 8.70 -2.15
C LEU A 227 -0.60 8.37 -0.66
N GLY A 228 -1.60 7.71 -0.06
CA GLY A 228 -1.53 7.23 1.33
C GLY A 228 -0.39 6.23 1.53
N ILE A 229 -0.21 5.30 0.58
CA ILE A 229 0.92 4.37 0.55
C ILE A 229 2.26 5.14 0.48
N ALA A 230 2.37 6.13 -0.39
CA ALA A 230 3.56 6.97 -0.52
C ALA A 230 3.85 7.76 0.76
N ALA A 231 2.81 8.30 1.41
CA ALA A 231 2.92 9.00 2.69
C ALA A 231 3.42 8.07 3.81
N CYS A 232 2.98 6.80 3.85
CA CYS A 232 3.48 5.81 4.80
C CYS A 232 4.98 5.53 4.59
N HIS A 233 5.43 5.38 3.36
CA HIS A 233 6.85 5.22 3.03
C HIS A 233 7.68 6.42 3.45
N PHE A 234 7.18 7.63 3.16
CA PHE A 234 7.84 8.88 3.54
C PHE A 234 8.02 8.98 5.06
N ASP A 235 6.94 8.79 5.81
CA ASP A 235 6.92 8.95 7.27
C ASP A 235 7.87 7.97 7.97
N ILE A 236 7.83 6.68 7.59
CA ILE A 236 8.72 5.66 8.15
C ILE A 236 10.19 6.00 7.85
N ALA A 237 10.49 6.43 6.63
CA ALA A 237 11.86 6.76 6.23
C ALA A 237 12.35 8.09 6.83
N ALA A 238 11.47 9.07 7.03
CA ALA A 238 11.78 10.31 7.75
C ALA A 238 12.12 10.03 9.22
N ALA A 239 11.31 9.20 9.88
CA ALA A 239 11.58 8.77 11.26
C ALA A 239 12.91 8.02 11.38
N GLU A 240 13.24 7.11 10.44
CA GLU A 240 14.52 6.40 10.38
C GLU A 240 15.70 7.37 10.20
N ALA A 241 15.52 8.41 9.39
CA ALA A 241 16.53 9.45 9.17
C ALA A 241 16.65 10.45 10.33
N GLY A 242 15.85 10.31 11.40
CA GLY A 242 15.84 11.21 12.55
C GLY A 242 15.20 12.58 12.25
N ILE A 243 14.40 12.68 11.18
CA ILE A 243 13.67 13.88 10.83
C ILE A 243 12.41 13.93 11.68
N ALA A 244 12.36 14.87 12.61
CA ALA A 244 11.17 15.12 13.43
C ALA A 244 10.13 15.90 12.62
N GLY A 245 8.88 15.49 12.69
CA GLY A 245 7.79 16.17 12.01
C GLY A 245 6.50 15.37 12.07
N GLY A 246 5.47 15.86 11.39
CA GLY A 246 4.17 15.21 11.25
C GLY A 246 3.45 15.77 10.04
N PHE A 247 2.35 15.13 9.67
CA PHE A 247 1.50 15.60 8.59
C PHE A 247 0.72 16.83 9.06
N LEU A 248 0.86 17.94 8.32
CA LEU A 248 0.06 19.14 8.54
C LEU A 248 -1.14 19.13 7.58
N GLU A 249 -2.25 19.63 8.09
CA GLU A 249 -3.43 19.89 7.25
C GLU A 249 -3.21 21.20 6.49
N SER A 250 -3.31 21.14 5.16
CA SER A 250 -3.37 22.32 4.28
C SER A 250 -4.75 22.47 3.67
#